data_951eb10aa2b60255efe4506c93ad44eb
#
_entry.id   951eb10aa2b60255efe4506c93ad44eb
#
_cell.length_a   1.000
_cell.length_b   1.000
_cell.length_c   1.000
_cell.angle_alpha   90.00
_cell.angle_beta   90.00
_cell.angle_gamma   90.00
#
_symmetry.space_group_name_H-M   'P 1'
#
loop_
_entity.id
_entity.type
_entity.pdbx_description
1 polymer ?
#
loop_
_entity_poly.entity_id
_entity_poly.type
_entity_poly.pdbx_seq_one_letter_code
_entity_poly.pdbx_strand_id
1 'polypeptide(L)'
;MILPAPVANSEWAQSGGNASKSIGHVALGDNLSRVWTASIAGTSKRARLASAPVVSGGRLYVTDTEATVHAFDAATGANIWSVQMDVNGDGESSLFGGGVSVFDKIVYATNGVGDVVALNAADGSEIWKVRPAGPLRGSPTISNGNV
;
A
#
# COMPACT_ATOMS: atom_id res chain seq x y z
N MET A 1 -1.36 -35.37 -0.95
CA MET A 1 -1.98 -34.04 -0.72
C MET A 1 -2.39 -33.53 -2.10
N ILE A 2 -3.64 -33.19 -2.31
CA ILE A 2 -4.13 -32.64 -3.60
C ILE A 2 -4.25 -31.13 -3.38
N LEU A 3 -3.51 -30.34 -4.17
CA LEU A 3 -3.66 -28.87 -4.16
C LEU A 3 -5.00 -28.54 -4.84
N PRO A 4 -5.75 -27.57 -4.33
CA PRO A 4 -6.91 -27.05 -5.02
C PRO A 4 -6.51 -26.43 -6.37
N ALA A 5 -7.44 -26.33 -7.31
CA ALA A 5 -7.19 -25.67 -8.60
C ALA A 5 -6.75 -24.23 -8.37
N PRO A 6 -5.81 -23.68 -9.18
CA PRO A 6 -5.41 -22.29 -9.07
C PRO A 6 -6.55 -21.36 -9.45
N VAL A 7 -6.69 -20.26 -8.72
CA VAL A 7 -7.74 -19.25 -8.91
C VAL A 7 -7.11 -17.90 -9.26
N ALA A 8 -7.65 -17.24 -10.30
CA ALA A 8 -7.23 -15.87 -10.62
C ALA A 8 -7.57 -14.92 -9.48
N ASN A 9 -6.62 -14.04 -9.14
CA ASN A 9 -6.78 -13.06 -8.08
C ASN A 9 -6.68 -11.64 -8.64
N SER A 10 -7.76 -10.88 -8.54
CA SER A 10 -7.83 -9.47 -8.93
C SER A 10 -7.62 -8.51 -7.77
N GLU A 11 -7.58 -9.02 -6.54
CA GLU A 11 -7.49 -8.23 -5.31
C GLU A 11 -6.29 -8.66 -4.48
N TRP A 12 -5.48 -7.69 -4.08
CA TRP A 12 -4.35 -7.84 -3.17
C TRP A 12 -4.34 -6.65 -2.20
N ALA A 13 -5.44 -6.51 -1.47
CA ALA A 13 -5.77 -5.29 -0.75
C ALA A 13 -4.89 -5.00 0.49
N GLN A 14 -4.14 -5.98 0.95
CA GLN A 14 -3.25 -5.85 2.12
C GLN A 14 -1.95 -6.63 1.90
N SER A 15 -0.92 -6.31 2.65
CA SER A 15 0.32 -7.09 2.67
C SER A 15 0.01 -8.57 2.97
N GLY A 16 0.40 -9.48 2.08
CA GLY A 16 0.02 -10.90 2.12
C GLY A 16 -1.35 -11.21 1.53
N GLY A 17 -1.97 -10.25 0.79
CA GLY A 17 -3.20 -10.40 0.03
C GLY A 17 -4.47 -10.00 0.78
N ASN A 18 -4.65 -10.50 1.99
CA ASN A 18 -5.81 -10.24 2.84
C ASN A 18 -5.43 -10.22 4.33
N ALA A 19 -6.39 -9.97 5.22
CA ALA A 19 -6.16 -9.91 6.67
C ALA A 19 -5.60 -11.22 7.27
N SER A 20 -5.97 -12.38 6.72
CA SER A 20 -5.47 -13.68 7.19
C SER A 20 -4.05 -14.00 6.70
N LYS A 21 -3.50 -13.21 5.76
CA LYS A 21 -2.21 -13.45 5.08
C LYS A 21 -2.15 -14.82 4.36
N SER A 22 -3.30 -15.37 4.02
CA SER A 22 -3.47 -16.66 3.37
C SER A 22 -4.40 -16.55 2.17
N ILE A 23 -3.83 -16.61 0.98
CA ILE A 23 -4.53 -16.41 -0.30
C ILE A 23 -4.77 -17.68 -1.09
N GLY A 24 -4.32 -18.83 -0.58
CA GLY A 24 -4.48 -20.11 -1.25
C GLY A 24 -3.59 -20.27 -2.50
N HIS A 25 -4.06 -21.02 -3.48
CA HIS A 25 -3.36 -21.29 -4.73
C HIS A 25 -3.80 -20.28 -5.81
N VAL A 26 -2.93 -19.30 -6.07
CA VAL A 26 -3.19 -18.21 -7.03
C VAL A 26 -2.75 -18.65 -8.43
N ALA A 27 -3.58 -18.39 -9.44
CA ALA A 27 -3.23 -18.61 -10.83
C ALA A 27 -2.25 -17.53 -11.31
N LEU A 28 -1.22 -17.95 -12.02
CA LEU A 28 -0.26 -17.08 -12.70
C LEU A 28 -0.11 -17.57 -14.14
N GLY A 29 -0.08 -16.66 -15.10
CA GLY A 29 0.12 -17.01 -16.51
C GLY A 29 1.54 -17.48 -16.79
N ASP A 30 1.72 -18.39 -17.75
CA ASP A 30 3.01 -18.96 -18.11
C ASP A 30 3.93 -17.97 -18.85
N ASN A 31 3.35 -16.98 -19.52
CA ASN A 31 4.07 -15.96 -20.30
C ASN A 31 3.84 -14.57 -19.70
N LEU A 32 4.73 -14.16 -18.79
CA LEU A 32 4.67 -12.84 -18.20
C LEU A 32 5.39 -11.82 -19.08
N SER A 33 4.73 -10.68 -19.34
CA SER A 33 5.32 -9.53 -20.03
C SER A 33 5.07 -8.26 -19.21
N ARG A 34 5.99 -7.29 -19.33
CA ARG A 34 5.79 -5.98 -18.74
C ARG A 34 4.70 -5.23 -19.50
N VAL A 35 3.64 -4.83 -18.81
CA VAL A 35 2.54 -4.06 -19.38
C VAL A 35 2.83 -2.56 -19.29
N TRP A 36 3.30 -2.09 -18.13
CA TRP A 36 3.65 -0.69 -17.89
C TRP A 36 4.74 -0.54 -16.83
N THR A 37 5.21 0.67 -16.63
CA THR A 37 6.15 1.06 -15.56
C THR A 37 5.71 2.40 -14.99
N ALA A 38 5.67 2.51 -13.67
CA ALA A 38 5.53 3.76 -12.95
C ALA A 38 6.76 3.99 -12.07
N SER A 39 7.08 5.26 -11.79
CA SER A 39 8.20 5.65 -10.93
C SER A 39 7.68 6.39 -9.71
N ILE A 40 8.26 6.07 -8.56
CA ILE A 40 8.03 6.72 -7.27
C ILE A 40 9.38 7.10 -6.65
N ALA A 41 9.39 7.90 -5.59
CA ALA A 41 10.62 8.18 -4.85
C ALA A 41 11.25 6.88 -4.33
N GLY A 42 12.50 6.67 -4.69
CA GLY A 42 13.18 5.40 -4.52
C GLY A 42 14.05 5.31 -3.27
N THR A 43 14.60 4.14 -3.05
CA THR A 43 15.48 3.83 -1.93
C THR A 43 16.81 4.60 -2.02
N SER A 44 17.24 5.16 -0.91
CA SER A 44 18.56 5.77 -0.69
C SER A 44 19.32 5.03 0.43
N LYS A 45 20.53 5.50 0.76
CA LYS A 45 21.28 4.96 1.91
C LYS A 45 20.56 5.16 3.25
N ARG A 46 19.70 6.19 3.34
CA ARG A 46 19.01 6.59 4.59
C ARG A 46 17.52 6.27 4.58
N ALA A 47 16.91 6.07 3.42
CA ALA A 47 15.50 5.76 3.27
C ALA A 47 15.33 4.51 2.41
N ARG A 48 14.52 3.56 2.85
CA ARG A 48 14.26 2.30 2.14
C ARG A 48 12.76 2.10 1.98
N LEU A 49 12.35 1.63 0.82
CA LEU A 49 11.00 1.13 0.62
C LEU A 49 10.77 -0.04 1.57
N ALA A 50 9.75 0.07 2.41
CA ALA A 50 9.46 -0.89 3.46
C ALA A 50 8.22 -1.74 3.16
N SER A 51 7.39 -1.35 2.21
CA SER A 51 6.15 -2.04 1.89
C SER A 51 6.05 -2.46 0.44
N ALA A 52 5.37 -3.58 0.22
CA ALA A 52 4.93 -3.99 -1.10
C ALA A 52 3.69 -3.17 -1.52
N PRO A 53 3.48 -2.94 -2.82
CA PRO A 53 2.24 -2.36 -3.32
C PRO A 53 1.05 -3.28 -3.06
N VAL A 54 -0.14 -2.68 -2.99
CA VAL A 54 -1.41 -3.41 -2.89
C VAL A 54 -2.31 -3.06 -4.06
N VAL A 55 -3.21 -3.97 -4.41
CA VAL A 55 -4.15 -3.80 -5.53
C VAL A 55 -5.57 -4.01 -5.03
N SER A 56 -6.43 -3.05 -5.29
CA SER A 56 -7.85 -3.14 -4.98
C SER A 56 -8.67 -2.25 -5.90
N GLY A 57 -9.83 -2.76 -6.36
CA GLY A 57 -10.74 -2.01 -7.20
C GLY A 57 -10.13 -1.51 -8.51
N GLY A 58 -9.23 -2.29 -9.12
CA GLY A 58 -8.54 -1.92 -10.37
C GLY A 58 -7.47 -0.84 -10.20
N ARG A 59 -7.05 -0.53 -8.98
CA ARG A 59 -6.00 0.44 -8.67
C ARG A 59 -4.86 -0.20 -7.90
N LEU A 60 -3.64 0.25 -8.16
CA LEU A 60 -2.44 -0.10 -7.42
C LEU A 60 -2.09 1.07 -6.48
N TYR A 61 -1.89 0.76 -5.21
CA TYR A 61 -1.49 1.73 -4.19
C TYR A 61 -0.12 1.38 -3.63
N VAL A 62 0.70 2.39 -3.40
CA VAL A 62 2.04 2.23 -2.83
C VAL A 62 2.44 3.49 -2.05
N THR A 63 3.22 3.31 -0.98
CA THR A 63 3.87 4.41 -0.27
C THR A 63 5.33 4.44 -0.66
N ASP A 64 5.86 5.61 -0.98
CA ASP A 64 7.26 5.82 -1.32
C ASP A 64 8.13 6.16 -0.09
N THR A 65 9.41 6.43 -0.33
CA THR A 65 10.39 6.74 0.73
C THR A 65 10.27 8.15 1.29
N GLU A 66 9.41 8.99 0.72
CA GLU A 66 9.12 10.36 1.17
C GLU A 66 7.76 10.44 1.89
N ALA A 67 7.19 9.27 2.25
CA ALA A 67 5.87 9.13 2.84
C ALA A 67 4.73 9.66 1.95
N THR A 68 4.90 9.59 0.63
CA THR A 68 3.85 9.90 -0.33
C THR A 68 3.10 8.62 -0.69
N VAL A 69 1.79 8.65 -0.58
CA VAL A 69 0.89 7.59 -1.05
C VAL A 69 0.52 7.88 -2.49
N HIS A 70 0.73 6.92 -3.37
CA HIS A 70 0.38 6.99 -4.77
C HIS A 70 -0.73 6.00 -5.11
N ALA A 71 -1.64 6.40 -5.97
CA ALA A 71 -2.61 5.53 -6.62
C ALA A 71 -2.41 5.56 -8.13
N PHE A 72 -2.26 4.38 -8.71
CA PHE A 72 -2.13 4.18 -10.16
C PHE A 72 -3.28 3.33 -10.67
N ASP A 73 -3.69 3.57 -11.90
CA ASP A 73 -4.56 2.65 -12.63
C ASP A 73 -3.81 1.33 -12.87
N ALA A 74 -4.37 0.21 -12.43
CA ALA A 74 -3.68 -1.08 -12.47
C ALA A 74 -3.53 -1.64 -13.89
N ALA A 75 -4.34 -1.19 -14.85
CA ALA A 75 -4.26 -1.65 -16.24
C ALA A 75 -3.26 -0.84 -17.07
N THR A 76 -3.15 0.46 -16.80
CA THR A 76 -2.36 1.40 -17.63
C THR A 76 -1.11 1.95 -16.97
N GLY A 77 -1.04 1.91 -15.62
CA GLY A 77 0.02 2.55 -14.85
C GLY A 77 -0.10 4.07 -14.75
N ALA A 78 -1.19 4.65 -15.25
CA ALA A 78 -1.43 6.09 -15.13
C ALA A 78 -1.60 6.50 -13.66
N ASN A 79 -0.94 7.58 -13.25
CA ASN A 79 -1.14 8.14 -11.92
C ASN A 79 -2.56 8.73 -11.82
N ILE A 80 -3.30 8.33 -10.78
CA ILE A 80 -4.64 8.83 -10.50
C ILE A 80 -4.55 9.97 -9.49
N TRP A 81 -3.84 9.74 -8.38
CA TRP A 81 -3.54 10.77 -7.38
C TRP A 81 -2.27 10.42 -6.59
N SER A 82 -1.69 11.43 -5.97
CA SER A 82 -0.56 11.28 -5.05
C SER A 82 -0.74 12.23 -3.89
N VAL A 83 -0.62 11.74 -2.67
CA VAL A 83 -0.81 12.51 -1.43
C VAL A 83 0.39 12.28 -0.51
N GLN A 84 1.10 13.35 -0.21
CA GLN A 84 2.17 13.31 0.78
C GLN A 84 1.57 13.39 2.18
N MET A 85 1.91 12.42 3.03
CA MET A 85 1.53 12.47 4.44
C MET A 85 2.37 13.54 5.13
N ASP A 86 1.70 14.54 5.72
CA ASP A 86 2.38 15.57 6.50
C ASP A 86 3.06 14.94 7.73
N VAL A 87 4.35 15.13 7.85
CA VAL A 87 5.18 14.57 8.94
C VAL A 87 5.44 15.57 10.09
N ASN A 88 4.80 16.75 10.05
CA ASN A 88 4.77 17.74 11.13
C ASN A 88 6.15 18.05 11.78
N GLY A 89 7.16 18.36 10.96
CA GLY A 89 8.47 18.81 11.45
C GLY A 89 9.40 17.74 12.01
N ASP A 90 8.96 16.50 12.05
CA ASP A 90 9.82 15.35 12.33
C ASP A 90 10.67 15.04 11.09
N GLY A 91 11.81 15.68 10.99
CA GLY A 91 12.63 15.78 9.79
C GLY A 91 12.81 14.51 8.96
N GLU A 92 13.30 14.66 7.75
CA GLU A 92 13.49 13.67 6.67
C GLU A 92 14.14 12.33 7.08
N SER A 93 14.76 12.25 8.25
CA SER A 93 15.44 11.04 8.73
C SER A 93 14.50 9.96 9.27
N SER A 94 13.23 10.25 9.48
CA SER A 94 12.27 9.35 10.14
C SER A 94 11.24 8.72 9.20
N LEU A 95 11.33 8.95 7.89
CA LEU A 95 10.36 8.44 6.92
C LEU A 95 10.52 6.94 6.61
N PHE A 96 11.51 6.29 7.18
CA PHE A 96 11.75 4.86 6.98
C PHE A 96 10.67 4.00 7.63
N GLY A 97 9.95 3.26 6.81
CA GLY A 97 8.90 2.34 7.27
C GLY A 97 7.52 2.71 6.74
N GLY A 98 6.53 1.99 7.22
CA GLY A 98 5.14 2.19 6.82
C GLY A 98 4.72 1.36 5.61
N GLY A 99 3.56 1.64 5.11
CA GLY A 99 2.96 1.01 3.94
C GLY A 99 1.47 1.28 3.83
N VAL A 100 0.83 0.61 2.89
CA VAL A 100 -0.59 0.81 2.59
C VAL A 100 -1.38 -0.49 2.68
N SER A 101 -2.65 -0.35 3.00
CA SER A 101 -3.67 -1.39 2.86
C SER A 101 -5.00 -0.74 2.49
N VAL A 102 -5.88 -1.48 1.83
CA VAL A 102 -7.18 -0.96 1.36
C VAL A 102 -8.30 -1.80 1.93
N PHE A 103 -9.35 -1.14 2.38
CA PHE A 103 -10.59 -1.77 2.79
C PHE A 103 -11.76 -0.81 2.62
N ASP A 104 -12.85 -1.29 2.05
CA ASP A 104 -14.11 -0.53 1.84
C ASP A 104 -13.90 0.87 1.22
N LYS A 105 -13.12 0.95 0.14
CA LYS A 105 -12.80 2.20 -0.59
C LYS A 105 -12.02 3.23 0.24
N ILE A 106 -11.38 2.80 1.32
CA ILE A 106 -10.50 3.60 2.15
C ILE A 106 -9.08 3.03 2.04
N VAL A 107 -8.12 3.88 1.77
CA VAL A 107 -6.69 3.57 1.81
C VAL A 107 -6.16 3.94 3.17
N TYR A 108 -5.68 2.97 3.91
CA TYR A 108 -5.01 3.19 5.20
C TYR A 108 -3.52 3.17 4.96
N ALA A 109 -2.84 4.23 5.33
CA ALA A 109 -1.40 4.37 5.19
C ALA A 109 -0.73 4.62 6.55
N THR A 110 0.47 4.08 6.70
CA THR A 110 1.35 4.31 7.86
C THR A 110 2.68 4.86 7.39
N ASN A 111 3.39 5.59 8.26
CA ASN A 111 4.73 6.09 7.99
C ASN A 111 5.70 5.83 9.15
N GLY A 112 6.98 6.09 8.90
CA GLY A 112 8.05 5.84 9.85
C GLY A 112 8.07 6.77 11.07
N VAL A 113 7.29 7.85 11.10
CA VAL A 113 7.15 8.73 12.27
C VAL A 113 5.98 8.33 13.18
N GLY A 114 5.16 7.35 12.77
CA GLY A 114 4.10 6.80 13.59
C GLY A 114 2.69 7.27 13.23
N ASP A 115 2.51 7.97 12.11
CA ASP A 115 1.18 8.36 11.66
C ASP A 115 0.45 7.19 11.02
N VAL A 116 -0.84 7.15 11.26
CA VAL A 116 -1.83 6.35 10.54
C VAL A 116 -2.82 7.31 9.90
N VAL A 117 -2.98 7.22 8.60
CA VAL A 117 -3.84 8.10 7.81
C VAL A 117 -4.85 7.26 7.05
N ALA A 118 -6.11 7.67 7.05
CA ALA A 118 -7.15 7.12 6.18
C ALA A 118 -7.43 8.11 5.06
N LEU A 119 -7.34 7.65 3.82
CA LEU A 119 -7.56 8.42 2.60
C LEU A 119 -8.72 7.81 1.80
N ASN A 120 -9.49 8.65 1.15
CA ASN A 120 -10.50 8.19 0.18
C ASN A 120 -9.78 7.56 -1.03
N ALA A 121 -10.11 6.32 -1.36
CA ALA A 121 -9.49 5.62 -2.46
C ALA A 121 -9.76 6.28 -3.84
N ALA A 122 -10.84 7.06 -3.98
CA ALA A 122 -11.20 7.67 -5.26
C ALA A 122 -10.28 8.84 -5.64
N ASP A 123 -9.94 9.70 -4.68
CA ASP A 123 -9.26 10.99 -4.92
C ASP A 123 -8.09 11.30 -3.99
N GLY A 124 -7.83 10.44 -2.97
CA GLY A 124 -6.76 10.63 -2.00
C GLY A 124 -7.08 11.65 -0.90
N SER A 125 -8.29 12.19 -0.82
CA SER A 125 -8.66 13.13 0.24
C SER A 125 -8.55 12.48 1.62
N GLU A 126 -7.97 13.22 2.59
CA GLU A 126 -7.82 12.73 3.95
C GLU A 126 -9.18 12.64 4.65
N ILE A 127 -9.47 11.49 5.25
CA ILE A 127 -10.65 11.25 6.06
C ILE A 127 -10.32 11.49 7.54
N TRP A 128 -9.21 10.91 7.99
CA TRP A 128 -8.67 11.15 9.33
C TRP A 128 -7.18 10.81 9.39
N LYS A 129 -6.50 11.37 10.40
CA LYS A 129 -5.12 11.11 10.75
C LYS A 129 -4.98 10.98 12.26
N VAL A 130 -4.20 9.98 12.71
CA VAL A 130 -3.85 9.78 14.12
C VAL A 130 -2.40 9.35 14.26
N ARG A 131 -1.82 9.60 15.43
CA ARG A 131 -0.48 9.10 15.79
C ARG A 131 -0.59 8.30 17.10
N PRO A 132 -0.92 7.00 17.03
CA PRO A 132 -1.21 6.20 18.22
C PRO A 132 0.05 5.83 19.02
N ALA A 133 1.20 5.74 18.36
CA ALA A 133 2.44 5.27 18.98
C ALA A 133 3.66 5.90 18.29
N GLY A 134 4.85 5.37 18.59
CA GLY A 134 6.10 5.70 17.90
C GLY A 134 6.16 5.11 16.48
N PRO A 135 7.36 5.07 15.87
CA PRO A 135 7.57 4.69 14.48
C PRO A 135 6.89 3.39 14.08
N LEU A 136 6.11 3.43 12.99
CA LEU A 136 5.45 2.27 12.40
C LEU A 136 6.30 1.77 11.23
N ARG A 137 6.60 0.47 11.22
CA ARG A 137 7.54 -0.11 10.24
C ARG A 137 6.87 -1.00 9.19
N GLY A 138 5.58 -1.26 9.31
CA GLY A 138 4.84 -2.15 8.42
C GLY A 138 3.54 -1.53 7.92
N SER A 139 2.98 -2.18 6.89
CA SER A 139 1.64 -1.85 6.40
C SER A 139 0.58 -2.18 7.46
N PRO A 140 -0.48 -1.38 7.57
CA PRO A 140 -1.58 -1.68 8.48
C PRO A 140 -2.28 -2.98 8.08
N THR A 141 -2.85 -3.69 9.05
CA THR A 141 -3.74 -4.83 8.80
C THR A 141 -5.14 -4.43 9.22
N ILE A 142 -6.10 -4.55 8.31
CA ILE A 142 -7.49 -4.23 8.56
C ILE A 142 -8.26 -5.53 8.73
N SER A 143 -8.91 -5.69 9.89
CA SER A 143 -9.74 -6.86 10.17
C SER A 143 -10.89 -6.48 11.10
N ASN A 144 -12.10 -6.93 10.79
CA ASN A 144 -13.29 -6.71 11.64
C ASN A 144 -13.53 -5.24 12.01
N GLY A 145 -13.28 -4.31 11.08
CA GLY A 145 -13.45 -2.87 11.29
C GLY A 145 -12.35 -2.18 12.13
N ASN A 146 -11.29 -2.90 12.48
CA ASN A 146 -10.12 -2.35 13.18
C ASN A 146 -8.91 -2.26 12.25
N VAL A 147 -8.05 -1.28 12.52
CA VAL A 147 -6.76 -1.05 11.84
C VAL A 147 -5.64 -1.30 12.82
#